data_19f98f3ed1249077e73338d96552828f
#
_entry.id   19f98f3ed1249077e73338d96552828f
#
_cell.length_a   1.000
_cell.length_b   1.000
_cell.length_c   1.000
_cell.angle_alpha   90.00
_cell.angle_beta   90.00
_cell.angle_gamma   90.00
#
_symmetry.space_group_name_H-M   'P 1'
#
loop_
_entity.id
_entity.type
_entity.pdbx_description
1 polymer ?
#
loop_
_entity_poly.entity_id
_entity_poly.type
_entity_poly.pdbx_seq_one_letter_code
_entity_poly.pdbx_strand_id
1 'polypeptide(L)'
;QQRNIYNSFGHGKAFQRGCAVWHRRAGKDSCALNLTARDMFKRVGTYWHLFPEQTQARRAIWNGIDRQGRRIIDQFLPPEVRKRENGQEMLIETVNGSMWQMAGSDNYDSLVGSNPVGVVFSEWSLAHPEAWDYIRPIIVENGGWALFIYTPRGRNHGYHTFQFAGESDEWFCERLTIDDT
;
A
#
# COMPACT_ATOMS: atom_id res chain seq x y z
N GLN A 1 -6.36 3.99 -16.71
CA GLN A 1 -4.99 3.55 -16.36
C GLN A 1 -5.01 2.81 -15.02
N GLN A 2 -5.55 3.36 -13.94
CA GLN A 2 -5.69 2.66 -12.65
C GLN A 2 -6.57 1.40 -12.71
N ARG A 3 -7.34 1.18 -13.78
CA ARG A 3 -8.21 0.01 -13.95
C ARG A 3 -7.43 -1.30 -14.07
N ASN A 4 -6.24 -1.28 -14.67
CA ASN A 4 -5.44 -2.50 -14.86
C ASN A 4 -5.05 -3.12 -13.52
N ILE A 5 -4.38 -2.36 -12.66
CA ILE A 5 -3.99 -2.82 -11.34
C ILE A 5 -5.21 -3.18 -10.48
N TYR A 6 -6.26 -2.36 -10.51
CA TYR A 6 -7.47 -2.61 -9.71
C TYR A 6 -8.18 -3.93 -10.10
N ASN A 7 -8.16 -4.30 -11.38
CA ASN A 7 -8.82 -5.50 -11.88
C ASN A 7 -7.97 -6.77 -11.73
N SER A 8 -6.65 -6.67 -11.82
CA SER A 8 -5.74 -7.81 -11.90
C SER A 8 -4.96 -8.11 -10.63
N PHE A 9 -4.90 -7.15 -9.67
CA PHE A 9 -4.09 -7.26 -8.46
C PHE A 9 -4.94 -7.36 -7.20
N GLY A 10 -4.45 -8.12 -6.20
CA GLY A 10 -5.00 -8.24 -4.86
C GLY A 10 -5.59 -9.61 -4.56
N HIS A 11 -6.36 -9.70 -3.46
CA HIS A 11 -6.92 -10.96 -3.00
C HIS A 11 -7.91 -11.58 -4.01
N GLY A 12 -7.67 -12.84 -4.37
CA GLY A 12 -8.47 -13.54 -5.38
C GLY A 12 -8.31 -12.99 -6.81
N LYS A 13 -7.21 -12.31 -7.10
CA LYS A 13 -6.84 -11.79 -8.42
C LYS A 13 -5.64 -12.55 -9.01
N ALA A 14 -5.33 -12.25 -10.26
CA ALA A 14 -4.23 -12.89 -10.98
C ALA A 14 -2.87 -12.66 -10.30
N PHE A 15 -2.67 -11.45 -9.74
CA PHE A 15 -1.40 -11.08 -9.12
C PHE A 15 -1.56 -10.76 -7.64
N GLN A 16 -0.66 -11.29 -6.82
CA GLN A 16 -0.52 -10.99 -5.39
C GLN A 16 0.78 -10.23 -5.07
N ARG A 17 1.61 -10.01 -6.06
CA ARG A 17 2.82 -9.19 -6.00
C ARG A 17 2.73 -8.15 -7.09
N GLY A 18 3.10 -6.91 -6.80
CA GLY A 18 3.01 -5.86 -7.81
C GLY A 18 3.97 -4.71 -7.58
N CYS A 19 4.44 -4.14 -8.68
CA CYS A 19 5.28 -2.96 -8.71
C CYS A 19 4.69 -1.93 -9.69
N ALA A 20 4.26 -0.78 -9.16
CA ALA A 20 3.70 0.31 -9.96
C ALA A 20 4.60 1.56 -9.86
N VAL A 21 5.29 1.85 -10.94
CA VAL A 21 6.23 2.97 -11.06
C VAL A 21 5.55 4.10 -11.84
N TRP A 22 4.89 4.98 -11.11
CA TRP A 22 4.09 6.04 -11.70
C TRP A 22 4.68 7.42 -11.39
N HIS A 23 4.50 8.36 -12.31
CA HIS A 23 4.95 9.74 -12.12
C HIS A 23 4.24 10.41 -10.93
N ARG A 24 4.77 11.55 -10.51
CA ARG A 24 4.16 12.33 -9.42
C ARG A 24 2.73 12.75 -9.80
N ARG A 25 1.81 12.71 -8.83
CA ARG A 25 0.39 13.06 -8.96
C ARG A 25 -0.44 12.14 -9.87
N ALA A 26 0.08 10.99 -10.28
CA ALA A 26 -0.70 9.96 -10.99
C ALA A 26 -1.74 9.24 -10.12
N GLY A 27 -1.86 9.62 -8.84
CA GLY A 27 -2.85 9.04 -7.93
C GLY A 27 -2.53 7.64 -7.42
N LYS A 28 -1.23 7.27 -7.37
CA LYS A 28 -0.79 5.93 -6.94
C LYS A 28 -1.27 5.56 -5.53
N ASP A 29 -1.14 6.48 -4.56
CA ASP A 29 -1.62 6.23 -3.19
C ASP A 29 -3.13 6.11 -3.14
N SER A 30 -3.88 6.96 -3.84
CA SER A 30 -5.34 6.85 -3.91
C SER A 30 -5.78 5.52 -4.51
N CYS A 31 -5.08 5.04 -5.54
CA CYS A 31 -5.33 3.73 -6.13
C CYS A 31 -5.06 2.61 -5.13
N ALA A 32 -3.91 2.63 -4.45
CA ALA A 32 -3.54 1.63 -3.45
C ALA A 32 -4.50 1.61 -2.25
N LEU A 33 -4.92 2.78 -1.76
CA LEU A 33 -5.90 2.91 -0.68
C LEU A 33 -7.25 2.28 -1.06
N ASN A 34 -7.78 2.59 -2.23
CA ASN A 34 -9.05 2.02 -2.71
C ASN A 34 -8.94 0.51 -2.96
N LEU A 35 -7.80 0.03 -3.46
CA LEU A 35 -7.51 -1.39 -3.62
C LEU A 35 -7.51 -2.09 -2.25
N THR A 36 -6.84 -1.50 -1.27
CA THR A 36 -6.81 -2.01 0.10
C THR A 36 -8.20 -2.05 0.72
N ALA A 37 -8.98 -0.96 0.61
CA ALA A 37 -10.36 -0.92 1.10
C ALA A 37 -11.21 -2.04 0.48
N ARG A 38 -11.15 -2.20 -0.84
CA ARG A 38 -11.84 -3.30 -1.53
C ARG A 38 -11.47 -4.67 -0.94
N ASP A 39 -10.19 -4.91 -0.71
CA ASP A 39 -9.71 -6.21 -0.24
C ASP A 39 -10.01 -6.44 1.24
N MET A 40 -10.05 -5.41 2.07
CA MET A 40 -10.49 -5.47 3.47
C MET A 40 -11.93 -6.00 3.60
N PHE A 41 -12.80 -5.69 2.64
CA PHE A 41 -14.18 -6.20 2.62
C PHE A 41 -14.32 -7.57 1.93
N LYS A 42 -13.30 -8.05 1.23
CA LYS A 42 -13.26 -9.41 0.66
C LYS A 42 -12.66 -10.42 1.61
N ARG A 43 -11.63 -10.03 2.34
CA ARG A 43 -10.91 -10.88 3.28
C ARG A 43 -10.64 -10.11 4.56
N VAL A 44 -11.25 -10.55 5.66
CA VAL A 44 -10.98 -10.00 6.99
C VAL A 44 -9.52 -10.27 7.36
N GLY A 45 -8.81 -9.23 7.79
CA GLY A 45 -7.40 -9.33 8.16
C GLY A 45 -6.77 -7.97 8.43
N THR A 46 -5.49 -7.98 8.69
CA THR A 46 -4.69 -6.77 8.90
C THR A 46 -4.04 -6.34 7.59
N TYR A 47 -4.12 -5.06 7.30
CA TYR A 47 -3.58 -4.42 6.10
C TYR A 47 -2.68 -3.27 6.48
N TRP A 48 -1.46 -3.24 5.96
CA TRP A 48 -0.50 -2.18 6.22
C TRP A 48 -0.29 -1.27 5.03
N HIS A 49 -0.11 0.02 5.33
CA HIS A 49 0.34 1.02 4.36
C HIS A 49 1.60 1.68 4.91
N LEU A 50 2.74 1.28 4.37
CA LEU A 50 4.06 1.66 4.84
C LEU A 50 4.61 2.81 3.99
N PHE A 51 5.07 3.86 4.66
CA PHE A 51 5.88 4.94 4.10
C PHE A 51 7.34 4.78 4.50
N PRO A 52 8.29 5.49 3.88
CA PRO A 52 9.67 5.51 4.39
C PRO A 52 9.74 5.86 5.87
N GLU A 53 9.00 6.89 6.29
CA GLU A 53 8.92 7.36 7.68
C GLU A 53 7.47 7.50 8.14
N GLN A 54 7.22 7.24 9.43
CA GLN A 54 5.89 7.39 10.03
C GLN A 54 5.36 8.83 9.95
N THR A 55 6.24 9.83 10.06
CA THR A 55 5.89 11.24 9.93
C THR A 55 5.37 11.59 8.53
N GLN A 56 5.92 10.97 7.49
CA GLN A 56 5.44 11.13 6.12
C GLN A 56 4.05 10.52 5.94
N ALA A 57 3.84 9.31 6.46
CA ALA A 57 2.54 8.63 6.47
C ALA A 57 1.45 9.52 7.08
N ARG A 58 1.75 10.09 8.26
CA ARG A 58 0.84 10.98 8.99
C ARG A 58 0.49 12.24 8.19
N ARG A 59 1.47 12.88 7.58
CA ARG A 59 1.24 14.11 6.81
C ARG A 59 0.54 13.85 5.49
N ALA A 60 0.94 12.80 4.77
CA ALA A 60 0.48 12.54 3.41
C ALA A 60 -0.95 12.02 3.37
N ILE A 61 -1.34 11.13 4.29
CA ILE A 61 -2.62 10.41 4.24
C ILE A 61 -3.45 10.65 5.49
N TRP A 62 -2.92 10.38 6.69
CA TRP A 62 -3.71 10.38 7.93
C TRP A 62 -4.34 11.73 8.22
N ASN A 63 -3.51 12.80 8.20
CA ASN A 63 -3.94 14.20 8.35
C ASN A 63 -4.16 14.88 6.99
N GLY A 64 -3.96 14.14 5.88
CA GLY A 64 -4.07 14.68 4.53
C GLY A 64 -5.51 15.09 4.19
N ILE A 65 -5.62 16.20 3.49
CA ILE A 65 -6.88 16.68 2.93
C ILE A 65 -6.72 16.85 1.41
N ASP A 66 -7.82 16.66 0.69
CA ASP A 66 -7.87 16.92 -0.75
C ASP A 66 -8.06 18.42 -1.06
N ARG A 67 -8.17 18.76 -2.34
CA ARG A 67 -8.39 20.14 -2.80
C ARG A 67 -9.72 20.74 -2.34
N GLN A 68 -10.69 19.92 -1.93
CA GLN A 68 -11.99 20.30 -1.41
C GLN A 68 -12.01 20.34 0.13
N GLY A 69 -10.88 20.14 0.79
CA GLY A 69 -10.77 20.13 2.25
C GLY A 69 -11.27 18.84 2.92
N ARG A 70 -11.55 17.76 2.16
CA ARG A 70 -12.01 16.49 2.71
C ARG A 70 -10.82 15.64 3.12
N ARG A 71 -10.91 14.95 4.26
CA ARG A 71 -9.86 14.03 4.72
C ARG A 71 -9.67 12.90 3.70
N ILE A 72 -8.44 12.56 3.41
CA ILE A 72 -8.11 11.48 2.45
C ILE A 72 -8.63 10.15 2.98
N ILE A 73 -8.46 9.86 4.27
CA ILE A 73 -8.90 8.59 4.87
C ILE A 73 -10.43 8.41 4.81
N ASP A 74 -11.21 9.49 4.80
CA ASP A 74 -12.67 9.43 4.72
C ASP A 74 -13.18 9.06 3.32
N GLN A 75 -12.31 9.19 2.30
CA GLN A 75 -12.68 8.90 0.93
C GLN A 75 -12.57 7.41 0.57
N PHE A 76 -11.70 6.65 1.26
CA PHE A 76 -11.56 5.22 0.99
C PHE A 76 -12.09 4.32 2.12
N LEU A 77 -12.12 4.81 3.36
CA LEU A 77 -12.77 4.20 4.51
C LEU A 77 -13.64 5.26 5.19
N PRO A 78 -14.85 5.54 4.67
CA PRO A 78 -15.73 6.54 5.24
C PRO A 78 -16.17 6.18 6.67
N PRO A 79 -16.56 7.16 7.51
CA PRO A 79 -16.90 6.94 8.93
C PRO A 79 -17.91 5.83 9.16
N GLU A 80 -18.87 5.65 8.25
CA GLU A 80 -19.95 4.66 8.33
C GLU A 80 -19.46 3.21 8.32
N VAL A 81 -18.25 2.95 7.76
CA VAL A 81 -17.65 1.61 7.75
C VAL A 81 -16.61 1.40 8.82
N ARG A 82 -16.35 2.42 9.67
CA ARG A 82 -15.38 2.33 10.76
C ARG A 82 -16.07 1.90 12.05
N LYS A 83 -15.51 0.90 12.72
CA LYS A 83 -15.86 0.50 14.08
C LYS A 83 -15.03 1.29 15.11
N ARG A 84 -13.75 1.55 14.80
CA ARG A 84 -12.81 2.28 15.66
C ARG A 84 -11.77 3.00 14.83
N GLU A 85 -11.39 4.20 15.27
CA GLU A 85 -10.25 4.96 14.75
C GLU A 85 -9.30 5.30 15.90
N ASN A 86 -7.99 4.99 15.76
CA ASN A 86 -6.94 5.38 16.70
C ASN A 86 -5.93 6.28 15.98
N GLY A 87 -6.01 7.57 16.25
CA GLY A 87 -5.14 8.57 15.60
C GLY A 87 -3.69 8.51 16.06
N GLN A 88 -3.40 7.98 17.25
CA GLN A 88 -2.04 7.83 17.74
C GLN A 88 -1.29 6.74 16.95
N GLU A 89 -1.91 5.60 16.78
CA GLU A 89 -1.38 4.45 16.05
C GLU A 89 -1.62 4.51 14.54
N MET A 90 -2.40 5.48 14.07
CA MET A 90 -2.88 5.57 12.67
C MET A 90 -3.56 4.27 12.22
N LEU A 91 -4.50 3.77 13.04
CA LEU A 91 -5.19 2.51 12.86
C LEU A 91 -6.70 2.74 12.72
N ILE A 92 -7.30 2.07 11.75
CA ILE A 92 -8.75 1.99 11.56
C ILE A 92 -9.18 0.52 11.61
N GLU A 93 -10.12 0.19 12.49
CA GLU A 93 -10.86 -1.06 12.49
C GLU A 93 -12.19 -0.85 11.79
N THR A 94 -12.51 -1.70 10.82
CA THR A 94 -13.77 -1.64 10.08
C THR A 94 -14.85 -2.51 10.72
N VAL A 95 -16.11 -2.25 10.37
CA VAL A 95 -17.29 -2.97 10.93
C VAL A 95 -17.26 -4.47 10.67
N ASN A 96 -16.55 -4.95 9.64
CA ASN A 96 -16.36 -6.38 9.38
C ASN A 96 -15.18 -7.01 10.14
N GLY A 97 -14.46 -6.23 10.97
CA GLY A 97 -13.33 -6.70 11.77
C GLY A 97 -11.96 -6.59 11.09
N SER A 98 -11.86 -6.09 9.86
CA SER A 98 -10.55 -5.82 9.24
C SER A 98 -9.88 -4.62 9.88
N MET A 99 -8.54 -4.66 9.93
CA MET A 99 -7.71 -3.56 10.44
C MET A 99 -6.85 -2.98 9.32
N TRP A 100 -6.82 -1.66 9.22
CA TRP A 100 -5.88 -0.94 8.38
C TRP A 100 -4.99 -0.06 9.24
N GLN A 101 -3.68 -0.16 9.06
CA GLN A 101 -2.70 0.59 9.84
C GLN A 101 -1.65 1.21 8.93
N MET A 102 -1.28 2.45 9.25
CA MET A 102 -0.14 3.13 8.63
C MET A 102 1.06 3.11 9.55
N ALA A 103 2.24 2.89 8.98
CA ALA A 103 3.51 2.92 9.71
C ALA A 103 4.66 3.42 8.82
N GLY A 104 5.83 3.63 9.44
CA GLY A 104 7.08 3.86 8.74
C GLY A 104 7.81 2.53 8.51
N SER A 105 8.48 2.39 7.36
CA SER A 105 9.40 1.28 7.11
C SER A 105 10.71 1.40 7.90
N ASP A 106 10.99 2.55 8.45
CA ASP A 106 12.09 2.82 9.39
C ASP A 106 11.90 2.15 10.75
N ASN A 107 10.67 1.73 11.08
CA ASN A 107 10.31 1.10 12.35
C ASN A 107 9.48 -0.18 12.15
N TYR A 108 9.84 -0.99 11.15
CA TYR A 108 9.11 -2.24 10.84
C TYR A 108 9.14 -3.25 11.98
N ASP A 109 10.15 -3.21 12.86
CA ASP A 109 10.23 -4.08 14.04
C ASP A 109 9.07 -3.87 15.01
N SER A 110 8.49 -2.66 15.06
CA SER A 110 7.32 -2.36 15.90
C SER A 110 6.05 -3.07 15.44
N LEU A 111 6.06 -3.61 14.22
CA LEU A 111 4.94 -4.36 13.63
C LEU A 111 5.02 -5.87 13.92
N VAL A 112 6.02 -6.30 14.69
CA VAL A 112 6.21 -7.70 15.12
C VAL A 112 4.97 -8.21 15.85
N GLY A 113 4.57 -9.44 15.52
CA GLY A 113 3.40 -10.09 16.10
C GLY A 113 2.08 -9.82 15.39
N SER A 114 2.05 -8.91 14.43
CA SER A 114 0.89 -8.75 13.55
C SER A 114 1.04 -9.66 12.33
N ASN A 115 -0.08 -10.18 11.83
CA ASN A 115 -0.12 -11.08 10.67
C ASN A 115 -0.83 -10.40 9.49
N PRO A 116 -0.15 -9.50 8.74
CA PRO A 116 -0.78 -8.81 7.63
C PRO A 116 -1.12 -9.78 6.49
N VAL A 117 -2.24 -9.49 5.83
CA VAL A 117 -2.68 -10.18 4.62
C VAL A 117 -2.61 -9.29 3.38
N GLY A 118 -2.25 -8.03 3.56
CA GLY A 118 -1.98 -7.08 2.48
C GLY A 118 -1.05 -5.96 2.95
N VAL A 119 -0.07 -5.63 2.13
CA VAL A 119 0.89 -4.57 2.44
C VAL A 119 1.13 -3.70 1.21
N VAL A 120 1.03 -2.40 1.40
CA VAL A 120 1.46 -1.38 0.44
C VAL A 120 2.75 -0.74 0.93
N PHE A 121 3.78 -0.74 0.11
CA PHE A 121 4.99 0.06 0.29
C PHE A 121 4.89 1.31 -0.58
N SER A 122 4.51 2.44 0.02
CA SER A 122 4.47 3.73 -0.66
C SER A 122 5.84 4.40 -0.66
N GLU A 123 6.14 5.11 -1.74
CA GLU A 123 7.45 5.73 -1.99
C GLU A 123 8.62 4.72 -1.81
N TRP A 124 8.42 3.50 -2.32
CA TRP A 124 9.33 2.37 -2.15
C TRP A 124 10.78 2.67 -2.46
N SER A 125 11.06 3.51 -3.45
CA SER A 125 12.42 3.96 -3.77
C SER A 125 13.14 4.72 -2.66
N LEU A 126 12.46 5.11 -1.60
CA LEU A 126 12.97 5.81 -0.40
C LEU A 126 12.80 4.98 0.88
N ALA A 127 12.06 3.88 0.83
CA ALA A 127 11.80 3.01 1.97
C ALA A 127 13.05 2.21 2.35
N HIS A 128 13.04 1.64 3.54
CA HIS A 128 14.07 0.70 3.99
C HIS A 128 13.80 -0.68 3.36
N PRO A 129 14.69 -1.19 2.50
CA PRO A 129 14.45 -2.45 1.79
C PRO A 129 14.38 -3.67 2.72
N GLU A 130 15.06 -3.62 3.87
CA GLU A 130 15.04 -4.66 4.90
C GLU A 130 13.62 -4.91 5.45
N ALA A 131 12.75 -3.91 5.42
CA ALA A 131 11.36 -4.06 5.80
C ALA A 131 10.64 -5.10 4.93
N TRP A 132 10.95 -5.17 3.64
CA TRP A 132 10.40 -6.21 2.76
C TRP A 132 10.96 -7.60 3.08
N ASP A 133 12.25 -7.72 3.31
CA ASP A 133 12.87 -9.00 3.66
C ASP A 133 12.25 -9.59 4.92
N TYR A 134 11.92 -8.74 5.89
CA TYR A 134 11.24 -9.11 7.12
C TYR A 134 9.76 -9.49 6.92
N ILE A 135 9.01 -8.70 6.15
CA ILE A 135 7.56 -8.85 5.97
C ILE A 135 7.21 -9.95 4.97
N ARG A 136 8.08 -10.21 3.99
CA ARG A 136 7.84 -11.18 2.91
C ARG A 136 7.47 -12.58 3.41
N PRO A 137 8.17 -13.22 4.36
CA PRO A 137 7.79 -14.53 4.88
C PRO A 137 6.38 -14.56 5.45
N ILE A 138 5.98 -13.53 6.21
CA ILE A 138 4.66 -13.40 6.82
C ILE A 138 3.57 -13.32 5.74
N ILE A 139 3.79 -12.51 4.72
CA ILE A 139 2.85 -12.36 3.59
C ILE A 139 2.71 -13.66 2.80
N VAL A 140 3.81 -14.41 2.61
CA VAL A 140 3.78 -15.70 1.90
C VAL A 140 3.00 -16.73 2.72
N GLU A 141 3.29 -16.85 4.02
CA GLU A 141 2.61 -17.78 4.92
C GLU A 141 1.11 -17.51 4.98
N ASN A 142 0.73 -16.24 5.07
CA ASN A 142 -0.67 -15.84 5.13
C ASN A 142 -1.40 -15.89 3.77
N GLY A 143 -0.72 -16.20 2.66
CA GLY A 143 -1.31 -16.09 1.32
C GLY A 143 -1.80 -14.68 1.03
N GLY A 144 -1.05 -13.69 1.49
CA GLY A 144 -1.35 -12.27 1.33
C GLY A 144 -0.71 -11.65 0.09
N TRP A 145 -0.94 -10.36 -0.11
CA TRP A 145 -0.39 -9.60 -1.23
C TRP A 145 0.53 -8.46 -0.78
N ALA A 146 1.47 -8.07 -1.65
CA ALA A 146 2.35 -6.92 -1.46
C ALA A 146 2.41 -6.05 -2.72
N LEU A 147 2.24 -4.74 -2.56
CA LEU A 147 2.25 -3.75 -3.62
C LEU A 147 3.31 -2.67 -3.35
N PHE A 148 4.22 -2.50 -4.29
CA PHE A 148 5.27 -1.49 -4.26
C PHE A 148 4.89 -0.35 -5.19
N ILE A 149 4.69 0.86 -4.64
CA ILE A 149 4.35 2.06 -5.42
C ILE A 149 5.37 3.16 -5.15
N TYR A 150 5.88 3.78 -6.21
CA TYR A 150 6.85 4.87 -6.07
C TYR A 150 7.02 5.69 -7.33
N THR A 151 7.67 6.84 -7.16
CA THR A 151 8.19 7.66 -8.26
C THR A 151 9.67 7.34 -8.44
N PRO A 152 10.19 7.16 -9.68
CA PRO A 152 11.58 6.80 -9.92
C PRO A 152 12.58 7.78 -9.28
N ARG A 153 13.62 7.24 -8.65
CA ARG A 153 14.72 8.01 -8.04
C ARG A 153 16.08 7.31 -8.27
N GLY A 154 16.52 7.32 -9.52
CA GLY A 154 17.79 6.69 -9.88
C GLY A 154 17.75 5.16 -9.82
N ARG A 155 18.92 4.53 -9.87
CA ARG A 155 19.11 3.07 -9.84
C ARG A 155 19.35 2.61 -8.41
N ASN A 156 18.29 2.40 -7.66
CA ASN A 156 18.30 1.89 -6.29
C ASN A 156 17.48 0.60 -6.18
N HIS A 157 17.19 0.14 -4.94
CA HIS A 157 16.37 -1.05 -4.71
C HIS A 157 15.00 -1.00 -5.41
N GLY A 158 14.36 0.16 -5.50
CA GLY A 158 13.12 0.33 -6.25
C GLY A 158 13.31 -0.02 -7.74
N TYR A 159 14.38 0.47 -8.37
CA TYR A 159 14.71 0.12 -9.75
C TYR A 159 14.89 -1.40 -9.93
N HIS A 160 15.61 -2.06 -9.02
CA HIS A 160 15.80 -3.51 -9.07
C HIS A 160 14.50 -4.27 -8.86
N THR A 161 13.63 -3.80 -7.95
CA THR A 161 12.29 -4.37 -7.76
C THR A 161 11.46 -4.29 -9.05
N PHE A 162 11.52 -3.14 -9.75
CA PHE A 162 10.80 -2.95 -11.01
C PHE A 162 11.33 -3.86 -12.13
N GLN A 163 12.66 -3.99 -12.26
CA GLN A 163 13.24 -4.90 -13.25
C GLN A 163 12.82 -6.35 -12.98
N PHE A 164 12.94 -6.81 -11.74
CA PHE A 164 12.52 -8.15 -11.34
C PHE A 164 11.03 -8.39 -11.62
N ALA A 165 10.18 -7.42 -11.25
CA ALA A 165 8.73 -7.51 -11.50
C ALA A 165 8.39 -7.58 -13.00
N GLY A 166 9.14 -6.87 -13.84
CA GLY A 166 8.95 -6.87 -15.29
C GLY A 166 9.38 -8.16 -15.99
N GLU A 167 10.27 -8.94 -15.36
CA GLU A 167 10.76 -10.23 -15.86
C GLU A 167 9.93 -11.41 -15.32
N SER A 168 9.04 -11.19 -14.36
CA SER A 168 8.29 -12.24 -13.67
C SER A 168 6.83 -12.27 -14.12
N ASP A 169 6.36 -13.42 -14.58
CA ASP A 169 4.94 -13.66 -14.90
C ASP A 169 4.02 -13.70 -13.67
N GLU A 170 4.60 -13.76 -12.45
CA GLU A 170 3.86 -13.80 -11.18
C GLU A 170 3.60 -12.38 -10.60
N TRP A 171 4.23 -11.36 -11.17
CA TRP A 171 4.13 -10.00 -10.68
C TRP A 171 3.32 -9.12 -11.62
N PHE A 172 2.44 -8.31 -11.04
CA PHE A 172 1.91 -7.14 -11.74
C PHE A 172 3.04 -6.10 -11.86
N CYS A 173 3.32 -5.65 -13.07
CA CYS A 173 4.33 -4.63 -13.33
C CYS A 173 3.76 -3.55 -14.26
N GLU A 174 3.77 -2.30 -13.82
CA GLU A 174 3.30 -1.19 -14.64
C GLU A 174 4.14 0.07 -14.43
N ARG A 175 4.47 0.73 -15.53
CA ARG A 175 5.09 2.04 -15.52
C ARG A 175 4.16 3.04 -16.21
N LEU A 176 3.90 4.19 -15.56
CA LEU A 176 3.17 5.31 -16.16
C LEU A 176 4.04 6.57 -16.14
N THR A 177 4.21 7.17 -17.30
CA THR A 177 4.85 8.46 -17.51
C THR A 177 3.79 9.58 -17.56
N ILE A 178 4.23 10.83 -17.66
CA ILE A 178 3.32 11.97 -17.82
C ILE A 178 2.52 11.86 -19.12
N ASP A 179 3.14 11.28 -20.16
CA ASP A 179 2.52 11.14 -21.48
C ASP A 179 1.42 10.06 -21.51
N ASP A 180 1.37 9.20 -20.48
CA ASP A 180 0.38 8.12 -20.36
C ASP A 180 -0.90 8.55 -19.61
N THR A 181 -0.95 9.82 -19.06
CA THR A 181 -2.04 10.26 -18.16
C THR A 181 -2.78 11.53 -18.59
#